data_3da64f3596424b9c3b1d3751991c25dc
#
_entry.id   3da64f3596424b9c3b1d3751991c25dc
#
_cell.length_a   1.000
_cell.length_b   1.000
_cell.length_c   1.000
_cell.angle_alpha   90.00
_cell.angle_beta   90.00
_cell.angle_gamma   90.00
#
_symmetry.space_group_name_H-M   'P 1'
#
loop_
_entity.id
_entity.type
_entity.pdbx_description
1 polymer ?
#
loop_
_entity_poly.entity_id
_entity_poly.type
_entity_poly.pdbx_seq_one_letter_code
_entity_poly.pdbx_strand_id
1 'polypeptide(L)'
;MASSRSGRRNRWQIQDTADAVRFLGKKARNAFKACRRPHILVIGGRDHTTAAVREDLAGHGMVPVALRLEDFLTNGPPNPERFACVLCTYTDIRRTTAVARRVLADARLRDLTFEYVTFPATSYDTLERHQTERALAKVSPLPTYPVDVFDLYDASLEHFEKKCDIRDFMDVCQLLKTVMDNGTAGDIAEFGAYRGHSGYLMASLMAGLGMDKRLFLFDTFDMFPSEPLGIDQFWSGSHPVDFDGVRAKFGRFPFVSLVKGDFTRTFETAALKKLAFVYVDCDAYRSTDYLIRRIFPDVLAPGGIMVFEDYGHAQLLGNRVAVHDFFDNRPGCVQFFSQFSGCYIVVKLPV
;
A
#
# COMPACT_ATOMS: atom_id res chain seq x y z
N MET A 1 -30.98 -21.23 -10.82
CA MET A 1 -31.28 -20.05 -9.98
C MET A 1 -29.97 -19.31 -9.73
N ALA A 2 -29.71 -18.25 -10.51
CA ALA A 2 -28.49 -17.47 -10.39
C ALA A 2 -28.69 -16.41 -9.29
N SER A 3 -28.01 -16.54 -8.15
CA SER A 3 -28.01 -15.54 -7.11
C SER A 3 -27.23 -14.33 -7.60
N SER A 4 -27.92 -13.21 -7.78
CA SER A 4 -27.34 -11.91 -8.06
C SER A 4 -26.46 -11.48 -6.86
N ARG A 5 -25.19 -11.78 -6.92
CA ARG A 5 -24.20 -11.10 -6.08
C ARG A 5 -24.11 -9.66 -6.57
N SER A 6 -24.76 -8.73 -5.89
CA SER A 6 -24.50 -7.30 -6.01
C SER A 6 -23.06 -7.02 -5.48
N GLY A 7 -22.07 -7.43 -6.25
CA GLY A 7 -20.68 -7.23 -5.90
C GLY A 7 -20.39 -5.73 -5.82
N ARG A 8 -19.86 -5.27 -4.70
CA ARG A 8 -19.17 -3.98 -4.63
C ARG A 8 -18.05 -4.06 -5.67
N ARG A 9 -18.18 -3.34 -6.79
CA ARG A 9 -17.06 -3.20 -7.72
C ARG A 9 -15.96 -2.46 -6.99
N ASN A 10 -14.83 -3.11 -6.85
CA ASN A 10 -13.63 -2.50 -6.27
C ASN A 10 -13.01 -1.54 -7.28
N ARG A 11 -12.19 -0.60 -6.82
CA ARG A 11 -11.45 0.37 -7.66
C ARG A 11 -10.64 -0.32 -8.77
N TRP A 12 -10.13 -1.52 -8.53
CA TRP A 12 -9.40 -2.40 -9.46
C TRP A 12 -10.17 -2.85 -10.71
N GLN A 13 -11.48 -2.71 -10.69
CA GLN A 13 -12.37 -3.15 -11.79
C GLN A 13 -12.77 -2.00 -12.72
N ILE A 14 -12.15 -0.83 -12.54
CA ILE A 14 -12.44 0.34 -13.36
C ILE A 14 -11.58 0.28 -14.61
N GLN A 15 -12.22 0.11 -15.76
CA GLN A 15 -11.56 -0.10 -17.04
C GLN A 15 -11.75 1.05 -18.02
N ASP A 16 -12.79 1.85 -17.86
CA ASP A 16 -13.13 2.93 -18.78
C ASP A 16 -13.79 4.14 -18.07
N THR A 17 -14.06 5.19 -18.85
CA THR A 17 -14.72 6.40 -18.36
C THR A 17 -16.09 6.11 -17.75
N ALA A 18 -16.88 5.19 -18.30
CA ALA A 18 -18.20 4.89 -17.78
C ALA A 18 -18.14 4.20 -16.41
N ASP A 19 -17.16 3.30 -16.22
CA ASP A 19 -16.88 2.71 -14.92
C ASP A 19 -16.39 3.76 -13.90
N ALA A 20 -15.52 4.68 -14.31
CA ALA A 20 -15.06 5.78 -13.49
C ALA A 20 -16.21 6.68 -13.00
N VAL A 21 -17.11 7.06 -13.90
CA VAL A 21 -18.29 7.87 -13.58
C VAL A 21 -19.18 7.14 -12.57
N ARG A 22 -19.47 5.85 -12.82
CA ARG A 22 -20.28 5.04 -11.90
C ARG A 22 -19.65 4.94 -10.51
N PHE A 23 -18.34 4.70 -10.46
CA PHE A 23 -17.60 4.57 -9.20
C PHE A 23 -17.57 5.88 -8.43
N LEU A 24 -17.05 6.96 -9.03
CA LEU A 24 -16.91 8.26 -8.38
C LEU A 24 -18.27 8.86 -8.01
N GLY A 25 -19.27 8.76 -8.89
CA GLY A 25 -20.63 9.21 -8.61
C GLY A 25 -21.26 8.47 -7.43
N LYS A 26 -21.07 7.14 -7.31
CA LYS A 26 -21.54 6.37 -6.15
C LYS A 26 -20.88 6.85 -4.85
N LYS A 27 -19.58 7.10 -4.88
CA LYS A 27 -18.83 7.58 -3.70
C LYS A 27 -19.29 8.97 -3.26
N ALA A 28 -19.48 9.89 -4.21
CA ALA A 28 -20.03 11.21 -3.93
C ALA A 28 -21.44 11.15 -3.34
N ARG A 29 -22.33 10.31 -3.89
CA ARG A 29 -23.68 10.11 -3.36
C ARG A 29 -23.67 9.60 -1.91
N ASN A 30 -22.77 8.69 -1.59
CA ASN A 30 -22.61 8.19 -0.22
C ASN A 30 -22.13 9.29 0.74
N ALA A 31 -21.12 10.06 0.34
CA ALA A 31 -20.62 11.19 1.12
C ALA A 31 -21.71 12.25 1.34
N PHE A 32 -22.46 12.60 0.28
CA PHE A 32 -23.58 13.53 0.36
C PHE A 32 -24.68 13.04 1.34
N LYS A 33 -25.03 11.76 1.30
CA LYS A 33 -26.00 11.19 2.24
C LYS A 33 -25.54 11.27 3.69
N ALA A 34 -24.25 11.08 3.93
CA ALA A 34 -23.66 11.10 5.26
C ALA A 34 -23.64 12.50 5.89
N CYS A 35 -23.23 13.53 5.14
CA CYS A 35 -23.00 14.86 5.70
C CYS A 35 -24.01 15.93 5.25
N ARG A 36 -24.92 15.62 4.29
CA ARG A 36 -25.92 16.55 3.72
C ARG A 36 -25.34 17.80 3.04
N ARG A 37 -24.05 17.81 2.71
CA ARG A 37 -23.40 18.90 1.96
C ARG A 37 -23.51 18.64 0.46
N PRO A 38 -24.17 19.53 -0.32
CA PRO A 38 -24.42 19.25 -1.74
C PRO A 38 -23.21 19.47 -2.64
N HIS A 39 -22.18 20.18 -2.16
CA HIS A 39 -21.02 20.53 -2.98
C HIS A 39 -20.01 19.40 -3.00
N ILE A 40 -19.57 19.06 -4.19
CA ILE A 40 -18.54 18.05 -4.45
C ILE A 40 -17.36 18.73 -5.14
N LEU A 41 -16.18 18.64 -4.54
CA LEU A 41 -14.96 19.17 -5.16
C LEU A 41 -14.45 18.16 -6.20
N VAL A 42 -14.35 18.60 -7.45
CA VAL A 42 -13.85 17.78 -8.57
C VAL A 42 -12.55 18.39 -9.09
N ILE A 43 -11.44 17.68 -8.89
CA ILE A 43 -10.13 18.08 -9.40
C ILE A 43 -9.87 17.31 -10.69
N GLY A 44 -9.83 18.03 -11.82
CA GLY A 44 -9.70 17.39 -13.11
C GLY A 44 -9.36 18.33 -14.25
N GLY A 45 -9.14 17.74 -15.43
CA GLY A 45 -8.86 18.45 -16.68
C GLY A 45 -10.10 18.91 -17.42
N ARG A 46 -9.90 19.29 -18.69
CA ARG A 46 -10.99 19.50 -19.67
C ARG A 46 -11.27 18.25 -20.48
N ASP A 47 -11.04 17.06 -19.89
CA ASP A 47 -11.22 15.79 -20.54
C ASP A 47 -12.66 15.27 -20.41
N HIS A 48 -12.95 14.24 -21.19
CA HIS A 48 -14.27 13.62 -21.25
C HIS A 48 -14.68 13.00 -19.89
N THR A 49 -13.74 12.44 -19.14
CA THR A 49 -14.02 11.81 -17.84
C THR A 49 -14.48 12.85 -16.83
N THR A 50 -13.77 13.97 -16.72
CA THR A 50 -14.15 15.09 -15.84
C THR A 50 -15.53 15.65 -16.18
N ALA A 51 -15.81 15.83 -17.47
CA ALA A 51 -17.12 16.33 -17.93
C ALA A 51 -18.25 15.37 -17.57
N ALA A 52 -18.07 14.07 -17.84
CA ALA A 52 -19.07 13.03 -17.56
C ALA A 52 -19.33 12.85 -16.05
N VAL A 53 -18.30 12.92 -15.22
CA VAL A 53 -18.46 12.89 -13.74
C VAL A 53 -19.28 14.09 -13.26
N ARG A 54 -18.99 15.29 -13.76
CA ARG A 54 -19.75 16.50 -13.39
C ARG A 54 -21.22 16.43 -13.79
N GLU A 55 -21.51 15.88 -14.97
CA GLU A 55 -22.87 15.69 -15.46
C GLU A 55 -23.65 14.69 -14.60
N ASP A 56 -23.04 13.53 -14.26
CA ASP A 56 -23.63 12.54 -13.37
C ASP A 56 -23.97 13.14 -12.01
N LEU A 57 -23.05 13.89 -11.41
CA LEU A 57 -23.27 14.55 -10.12
C LEU A 57 -24.43 15.55 -10.16
N ALA A 58 -24.46 16.40 -11.18
CA ALA A 58 -25.52 17.38 -11.36
C ALA A 58 -26.88 16.71 -11.56
N GLY A 59 -26.97 15.64 -12.35
CA GLY A 59 -28.16 14.83 -12.56
C GLY A 59 -28.71 14.18 -11.28
N HIS A 60 -27.88 14.07 -10.23
CA HIS A 60 -28.28 13.56 -8.92
C HIS A 60 -28.44 14.66 -7.84
N GLY A 61 -28.60 15.91 -8.25
CA GLY A 61 -28.85 17.05 -7.35
C GLY A 61 -27.65 17.49 -6.51
N MET A 62 -26.44 17.10 -6.88
CA MET A 62 -25.20 17.57 -6.27
C MET A 62 -24.62 18.74 -7.08
N VAL A 63 -23.82 19.57 -6.42
CA VAL A 63 -23.21 20.78 -7.03
C VAL A 63 -21.70 20.50 -7.23
N PRO A 64 -21.29 20.09 -8.44
CA PRO A 64 -19.85 19.88 -8.71
C PRO A 64 -19.14 21.23 -8.84
N VAL A 65 -18.11 21.43 -8.02
CA VAL A 65 -17.18 22.55 -8.10
C VAL A 65 -15.88 22.03 -8.69
N ALA A 66 -15.61 22.38 -9.94
CA ALA A 66 -14.44 21.88 -10.66
C ALA A 66 -13.26 22.85 -10.54
N LEU A 67 -12.08 22.30 -10.22
CA LEU A 67 -10.81 23.00 -10.25
C LEU A 67 -9.81 22.24 -11.12
N ARG A 68 -8.94 22.98 -11.83
CA ARG A 68 -7.77 22.41 -12.48
C ARG A 68 -6.68 22.15 -11.46
N LEU A 69 -5.75 21.27 -11.82
CA LEU A 69 -4.63 20.94 -10.95
C LEU A 69 -3.85 22.18 -10.50
N GLU A 70 -3.48 23.05 -11.43
CA GLU A 70 -2.70 24.26 -11.16
C GLU A 70 -3.40 25.19 -10.16
N ASP A 71 -4.69 25.46 -10.39
CA ASP A 71 -5.50 26.29 -9.50
C ASP A 71 -5.64 25.67 -8.11
N PHE A 72 -5.84 24.35 -8.06
CA PHE A 72 -5.95 23.61 -6.82
C PHE A 72 -4.65 23.61 -6.02
N LEU A 73 -3.51 23.38 -6.68
CA LEU A 73 -2.21 23.35 -6.03
C LEU A 73 -1.81 24.73 -5.50
N THR A 74 -2.11 25.79 -6.26
CA THR A 74 -1.72 27.17 -5.90
C THR A 74 -2.63 27.77 -4.85
N ASN A 75 -3.93 27.73 -5.08
CA ASN A 75 -4.91 28.50 -4.28
C ASN A 75 -5.73 27.63 -3.34
N GLY A 76 -5.79 26.31 -3.59
CA GLY A 76 -6.74 25.42 -2.93
C GLY A 76 -8.20 25.73 -3.31
N PRO A 77 -9.16 25.01 -2.74
CA PRO A 77 -10.58 25.27 -3.00
C PRO A 77 -11.10 26.44 -2.14
N PRO A 78 -12.00 27.26 -2.66
CA PRO A 78 -12.71 28.24 -1.85
C PRO A 78 -13.67 27.54 -0.88
N ASN A 79 -13.74 28.01 0.35
CA ASN A 79 -14.66 27.50 1.39
C ASN A 79 -14.65 25.96 1.51
N PRO A 80 -13.51 25.34 1.89
CA PRO A 80 -13.35 23.88 1.92
C PRO A 80 -14.41 23.14 2.76
N GLU A 81 -14.90 23.79 3.81
CA GLU A 81 -15.90 23.26 4.74
C GLU A 81 -17.26 22.95 4.11
N ARG A 82 -17.55 23.45 2.92
CA ARG A 82 -18.81 23.19 2.22
C ARG A 82 -18.86 21.88 1.45
N PHE A 83 -17.70 21.25 1.22
CA PHE A 83 -17.62 20.05 0.41
C PHE A 83 -17.96 18.78 1.20
N ALA A 84 -18.67 17.84 0.55
CA ALA A 84 -18.94 16.52 1.08
C ALA A 84 -17.76 15.55 0.87
N CYS A 85 -17.10 15.69 -0.28
CA CYS A 85 -15.93 14.89 -0.65
C CYS A 85 -15.09 15.57 -1.72
N VAL A 86 -13.91 15.02 -1.96
CA VAL A 86 -12.99 15.40 -3.03
C VAL A 86 -12.88 14.25 -4.01
N LEU A 87 -13.13 14.51 -5.28
CA LEU A 87 -12.96 13.56 -6.37
C LEU A 87 -11.81 14.01 -7.27
N CYS A 88 -10.87 13.12 -7.57
CA CYS A 88 -9.85 13.32 -8.58
C CYS A 88 -10.21 12.54 -9.83
N THR A 89 -10.35 13.23 -10.95
CA THR A 89 -10.67 12.63 -12.25
C THR A 89 -9.47 12.52 -13.19
N TYR A 90 -8.29 12.96 -12.75
CA TYR A 90 -7.05 12.63 -13.45
C TYR A 90 -6.78 11.13 -13.35
N THR A 91 -6.39 10.56 -14.47
CA THR A 91 -6.13 9.12 -14.60
C THR A 91 -4.64 8.78 -14.58
N ASP A 92 -3.77 9.77 -14.74
CA ASP A 92 -2.34 9.57 -14.61
C ASP A 92 -1.88 9.72 -13.15
N ILE A 93 -0.99 8.83 -12.76
CA ILE A 93 -0.56 8.70 -11.37
C ILE A 93 0.20 9.92 -10.84
N ARG A 94 0.91 10.68 -11.69
CA ARG A 94 1.69 11.85 -11.25
C ARG A 94 0.77 12.97 -10.80
N ARG A 95 -0.24 13.30 -11.63
CA ARG A 95 -1.23 14.33 -11.30
C ARG A 95 -2.07 13.92 -10.10
N THR A 96 -2.50 12.66 -10.06
CA THR A 96 -3.30 12.13 -8.95
C THR A 96 -2.51 12.16 -7.65
N THR A 97 -1.22 11.82 -7.66
CA THR A 97 -0.32 11.94 -6.50
C THR A 97 -0.19 13.40 -6.04
N ALA A 98 -0.05 14.35 -6.97
CA ALA A 98 0.03 15.77 -6.61
C ALA A 98 -1.26 16.28 -5.94
N VAL A 99 -2.43 15.84 -6.43
CA VAL A 99 -3.72 16.12 -5.77
C VAL A 99 -3.77 15.53 -4.37
N ALA A 100 -3.40 14.26 -4.22
CA ALA A 100 -3.40 13.56 -2.94
C ALA A 100 -2.50 14.27 -1.89
N ARG A 101 -1.27 14.65 -2.26
CA ARG A 101 -0.36 15.41 -1.39
C ARG A 101 -1.00 16.72 -0.93
N ARG A 102 -1.63 17.46 -1.84
CA ARG A 102 -2.28 18.72 -1.49
C ARG A 102 -3.50 18.53 -0.59
N VAL A 103 -4.29 17.48 -0.80
CA VAL A 103 -5.42 17.12 0.07
C VAL A 103 -4.94 16.80 1.48
N LEU A 104 -3.90 15.98 1.60
CA LEU A 104 -3.32 15.59 2.91
C LEU A 104 -2.68 16.76 3.66
N ALA A 105 -2.08 17.70 2.94
CA ALA A 105 -1.47 18.91 3.52
C ALA A 105 -2.50 19.93 4.02
N ASP A 106 -3.75 19.89 3.56
CA ASP A 106 -4.80 20.83 3.99
C ASP A 106 -5.67 20.19 5.09
N ALA A 107 -5.53 20.65 6.32
CA ALA A 107 -6.26 20.14 7.48
C ALA A 107 -7.80 20.16 7.31
N ARG A 108 -8.33 20.96 6.38
CA ARG A 108 -9.77 21.07 6.11
C ARG A 108 -10.26 20.07 5.05
N LEU A 109 -9.34 19.48 4.29
CA LEU A 109 -9.63 18.53 3.20
C LEU A 109 -9.27 17.09 3.54
N ARG A 110 -8.21 16.89 4.32
CA ARG A 110 -7.64 15.56 4.58
C ARG A 110 -8.60 14.56 5.23
N ASP A 111 -9.58 15.07 6.00
CA ASP A 111 -10.58 14.25 6.69
C ASP A 111 -11.83 14.02 5.82
N LEU A 112 -11.93 14.68 4.66
CA LEU A 112 -12.99 14.41 3.70
C LEU A 112 -12.72 13.12 2.94
N THR A 113 -13.77 12.42 2.56
CA THR A 113 -13.64 11.32 1.60
C THR A 113 -12.90 11.79 0.35
N PHE A 114 -11.77 11.16 0.04
CA PHE A 114 -11.00 11.42 -1.17
C PHE A 114 -11.05 10.18 -2.07
N GLU A 115 -11.60 10.36 -3.27
CA GLU A 115 -11.73 9.27 -4.23
C GLU A 115 -11.12 9.66 -5.58
N TYR A 116 -10.48 8.69 -6.20
CA TYR A 116 -9.79 8.84 -7.46
C TYR A 116 -9.86 7.57 -8.28
N VAL A 117 -9.55 7.69 -9.57
CA VAL A 117 -9.42 6.55 -10.47
C VAL A 117 -8.12 6.68 -11.24
N THR A 118 -7.42 5.58 -11.39
CA THR A 118 -6.23 5.51 -12.23
C THR A 118 -6.49 4.51 -13.34
N PHE A 119 -6.31 4.94 -14.59
CA PHE A 119 -6.34 4.05 -15.75
C PHE A 119 -4.92 3.78 -16.23
N PRO A 120 -4.74 2.72 -16.86
CA PRO A 120 -5.56 1.53 -17.02
C PRO A 120 -4.96 0.35 -16.27
N ALA A 121 -5.72 -0.22 -15.41
CA ALA A 121 -5.44 -1.53 -14.87
C ALA A 121 -5.20 -2.56 -15.98
N THR A 122 -5.93 -2.47 -17.09
CA THR A 122 -5.84 -3.44 -18.20
C THR A 122 -4.47 -3.51 -18.84
N SER A 123 -3.81 -2.38 -19.11
CA SER A 123 -2.46 -2.41 -19.68
C SER A 123 -1.40 -2.76 -18.61
N TYR A 124 -1.66 -2.40 -17.35
CA TYR A 124 -0.80 -2.78 -16.22
C TYR A 124 -0.91 -4.28 -15.96
N ASP A 125 -2.09 -4.83 -15.82
CA ASP A 125 -2.29 -6.28 -15.60
C ASP A 125 -1.71 -7.13 -16.74
N THR A 126 -1.85 -6.66 -17.98
CA THR A 126 -1.26 -7.34 -19.13
C THR A 126 0.26 -7.25 -19.12
N LEU A 127 0.81 -6.06 -18.83
CA LEU A 127 2.25 -5.85 -18.74
C LEU A 127 2.83 -6.64 -17.57
N GLU A 128 2.16 -6.64 -16.43
CA GLU A 128 2.53 -7.39 -15.24
C GLU A 128 2.56 -8.89 -15.50
N ARG A 129 1.53 -9.43 -16.15
CA ARG A 129 1.50 -10.85 -16.56
C ARG A 129 2.66 -11.19 -17.49
N HIS A 130 2.89 -10.39 -18.53
CA HIS A 130 3.99 -10.61 -19.46
C HIS A 130 5.37 -10.47 -18.80
N GLN A 131 5.54 -9.53 -17.88
CA GLN A 131 6.79 -9.39 -17.13
C GLN A 131 7.03 -10.58 -16.22
N THR A 132 6.00 -11.05 -15.52
CA THR A 132 6.08 -12.23 -14.66
C THR A 132 6.40 -13.48 -15.48
N GLU A 133 5.67 -13.74 -16.57
CA GLU A 133 5.94 -14.88 -17.45
C GLU A 133 7.35 -14.84 -18.03
N ARG A 134 7.84 -13.66 -18.44
CA ARG A 134 9.21 -13.50 -18.97
C ARG A 134 10.27 -13.68 -17.90
N ALA A 135 10.03 -13.18 -16.69
CA ALA A 135 10.95 -13.34 -15.58
C ALA A 135 11.05 -14.81 -15.18
N LEU A 136 9.90 -15.47 -14.96
CA LEU A 136 9.84 -16.89 -14.61
C LEU A 136 10.48 -17.79 -15.67
N ALA A 137 10.34 -17.43 -16.96
CA ALA A 137 11.00 -18.17 -18.04
C ALA A 137 12.54 -18.01 -18.10
N LYS A 138 13.07 -16.97 -17.47
CA LYS A 138 14.53 -16.65 -17.49
C LYS A 138 15.24 -16.98 -16.18
N VAL A 139 14.50 -17.18 -15.11
CA VAL A 139 15.10 -17.42 -13.80
C VAL A 139 15.58 -18.86 -13.74
N SER A 140 16.87 -19.03 -13.91
CA SER A 140 17.57 -20.18 -13.36
C SER A 140 17.51 -20.08 -11.83
N PRO A 141 17.47 -21.20 -11.09
CA PRO A 141 17.69 -21.19 -9.66
C PRO A 141 18.91 -20.32 -9.36
N LEU A 142 18.76 -19.38 -8.43
CA LEU A 142 19.87 -18.50 -8.07
C LEU A 142 20.97 -19.39 -7.47
N PRO A 143 22.10 -19.61 -8.14
CA PRO A 143 23.08 -20.65 -7.75
C PRO A 143 23.78 -20.34 -6.42
N THR A 144 23.56 -19.15 -5.89
CA THR A 144 24.11 -18.68 -4.61
C THR A 144 23.18 -18.89 -3.42
N TYR A 145 21.97 -19.40 -3.64
CA TYR A 145 21.02 -19.68 -2.58
C TYR A 145 21.06 -21.17 -2.20
N PRO A 146 21.21 -21.48 -0.92
CA PRO A 146 21.16 -22.87 -0.44
C PRO A 146 19.76 -23.48 -0.43
N VAL A 147 18.73 -22.68 -0.78
CA VAL A 147 17.34 -23.06 -0.87
C VAL A 147 16.76 -22.65 -2.22
N ASP A 148 15.87 -23.47 -2.76
CA ASP A 148 15.11 -23.10 -3.94
C ASP A 148 13.95 -22.18 -3.54
N VAL A 149 13.98 -20.94 -4.05
CA VAL A 149 12.99 -19.91 -3.75
C VAL A 149 11.61 -20.28 -4.32
N PHE A 150 11.56 -20.94 -5.46
CA PHE A 150 10.32 -21.39 -6.08
C PHE A 150 9.69 -22.52 -5.29
N ASP A 151 10.50 -23.48 -4.84
CA ASP A 151 10.01 -24.58 -3.99
C ASP A 151 9.43 -24.03 -2.67
N LEU A 152 10.07 -23.02 -2.07
CA LEU A 152 9.53 -22.36 -0.88
C LEU A 152 8.21 -21.67 -1.16
N TYR A 153 8.10 -20.99 -2.31
CA TYR A 153 6.87 -20.29 -2.68
C TYR A 153 5.74 -21.28 -2.94
N ASP A 154 5.97 -22.30 -3.74
CA ASP A 154 4.97 -23.33 -4.07
C ASP A 154 4.51 -24.09 -2.81
N ALA A 155 5.45 -24.46 -1.92
CA ALA A 155 5.11 -25.09 -0.65
C ALA A 155 4.27 -24.18 0.27
N SER A 156 4.44 -22.88 0.20
CA SER A 156 3.62 -21.94 0.98
C SER A 156 2.15 -21.96 0.56
N LEU A 157 1.86 -22.19 -0.72
CA LEU A 157 0.49 -22.25 -1.26
C LEU A 157 -0.32 -23.45 -0.78
N GLU A 158 0.32 -24.44 -0.16
CA GLU A 158 -0.38 -25.53 0.56
C GLU A 158 -1.03 -25.03 1.87
N HIS A 159 -0.54 -23.93 2.42
CA HIS A 159 -0.96 -23.38 3.70
C HIS A 159 -1.71 -22.06 3.60
N PHE A 160 -1.52 -21.32 2.51
CA PHE A 160 -2.04 -19.96 2.32
C PHE A 160 -2.73 -19.80 0.97
N GLU A 161 -3.80 -19.00 0.96
CA GLU A 161 -4.20 -18.29 -0.26
C GLU A 161 -3.07 -17.37 -0.73
N LYS A 162 -2.86 -17.28 -2.03
CA LYS A 162 -1.90 -16.32 -2.60
C LYS A 162 -2.25 -14.88 -2.18
N LYS A 163 -1.38 -14.27 -1.37
CA LYS A 163 -1.48 -12.87 -0.92
C LYS A 163 -0.19 -12.09 -1.16
N CYS A 164 0.94 -12.76 -1.13
CA CYS A 164 2.22 -12.22 -1.57
C CYS A 164 2.45 -12.66 -3.03
N ASP A 165 2.80 -11.75 -3.91
CA ASP A 165 3.20 -12.10 -5.27
C ASP A 165 4.61 -12.69 -5.28
N ILE A 166 4.87 -13.61 -6.21
CA ILE A 166 6.20 -14.23 -6.31
C ILE A 166 7.30 -13.21 -6.63
N ARG A 167 6.97 -12.13 -7.33
CA ARG A 167 7.94 -11.06 -7.66
C ARG A 167 8.35 -10.29 -6.41
N ASP A 168 7.39 -10.00 -5.53
CA ASP A 168 7.66 -9.36 -4.24
C ASP A 168 8.53 -10.26 -3.39
N PHE A 169 8.19 -11.55 -3.32
CA PHE A 169 8.99 -12.53 -2.58
C PHE A 169 10.41 -12.67 -3.14
N MET A 170 10.61 -12.63 -4.45
CA MET A 170 11.94 -12.67 -5.06
C MET A 170 12.79 -11.45 -4.68
N ASP A 171 12.22 -10.25 -4.69
CA ASP A 171 12.91 -9.05 -4.23
C ASP A 171 13.22 -9.14 -2.74
N VAL A 172 12.27 -9.59 -1.91
CA VAL A 172 12.48 -9.83 -0.48
C VAL A 172 13.62 -10.83 -0.25
N CYS A 173 13.67 -11.94 -1.02
CA CYS A 173 14.76 -12.92 -0.93
C CYS A 173 16.12 -12.29 -1.14
N GLN A 174 16.28 -11.50 -2.22
CA GLN A 174 17.54 -10.85 -2.56
C GLN A 174 17.95 -9.84 -1.47
N LEU A 175 17.00 -9.05 -0.99
CA LEU A 175 17.27 -8.01 0.00
C LEU A 175 17.56 -8.61 1.40
N LEU A 176 16.85 -9.66 1.82
CA LEU A 176 17.16 -10.38 3.05
C LEU A 176 18.55 -11.04 3.00
N LYS A 177 18.86 -11.67 1.88
CA LYS A 177 20.22 -12.22 1.71
C LYS A 177 21.29 -11.14 1.74
N THR A 178 21.04 -9.98 1.13
CA THR A 178 21.97 -8.83 1.18
C THR A 178 22.20 -8.37 2.62
N VAL A 179 21.14 -8.27 3.41
CA VAL A 179 21.24 -7.92 4.85
C VAL A 179 22.04 -8.95 5.63
N MET A 180 21.87 -10.24 5.31
CA MET A 180 22.61 -11.33 5.94
C MET A 180 24.10 -11.28 5.55
N ASP A 181 24.40 -11.20 4.27
CA ASP A 181 25.78 -11.23 3.75
C ASP A 181 26.60 -10.02 4.22
N ASN A 182 25.94 -8.87 4.39
CA ASN A 182 26.57 -7.65 4.92
C ASN A 182 26.71 -7.67 6.45
N GLY A 183 26.20 -8.66 7.14
CA GLY A 183 26.21 -8.72 8.61
C GLY A 183 25.44 -7.55 9.26
N THR A 184 24.41 -7.00 8.57
CA THR A 184 23.65 -5.87 9.07
C THR A 184 23.00 -6.19 10.41
N ALA A 185 23.27 -5.38 11.42
CA ALA A 185 22.78 -5.60 12.78
C ALA A 185 21.26 -5.43 12.91
N GLY A 186 20.64 -6.20 13.81
CA GLY A 186 19.21 -6.09 14.12
C GLY A 186 18.36 -7.20 13.55
N ASP A 187 17.11 -7.17 13.91
CA ASP A 187 16.08 -8.15 13.57
C ASP A 187 15.32 -7.76 12.29
N ILE A 188 14.38 -8.57 11.91
CA ILE A 188 13.50 -8.40 10.73
C ILE A 188 12.09 -8.04 11.22
N ALA A 189 11.40 -7.14 10.55
CA ALA A 189 10.01 -6.82 10.86
C ALA A 189 9.15 -6.67 9.59
N GLU A 190 7.91 -7.12 9.68
CA GLU A 190 6.85 -6.87 8.71
C GLU A 190 5.71 -6.12 9.39
N PHE A 191 5.16 -5.12 8.72
CA PHE A 191 4.01 -4.34 9.17
C PHE A 191 2.90 -4.46 8.13
N GLY A 192 1.77 -5.06 8.54
CA GLY A 192 0.68 -5.44 7.67
C GLY A 192 0.73 -6.94 7.29
N ALA A 193 1.03 -7.81 8.25
CA ALA A 193 1.18 -9.24 7.98
C ALA A 193 -0.12 -9.95 7.57
N TYR A 194 -1.28 -9.35 7.79
CA TYR A 194 -2.60 -9.89 7.45
C TYR A 194 -2.76 -11.36 7.90
N ARG A 195 -2.92 -12.29 6.94
CA ARG A 195 -3.03 -13.73 7.20
C ARG A 195 -1.67 -14.44 7.28
N GLY A 196 -0.57 -13.70 7.09
CA GLY A 196 0.80 -14.16 7.31
C GLY A 196 1.47 -14.85 6.12
N HIS A 197 0.99 -14.71 4.88
CA HIS A 197 1.62 -15.40 3.74
C HIS A 197 3.04 -14.90 3.47
N SER A 198 3.26 -13.60 3.36
CA SER A 198 4.59 -12.96 3.21
C SER A 198 5.51 -13.26 4.39
N GLY A 199 5.00 -13.13 5.62
CA GLY A 199 5.73 -13.48 6.82
C GLY A 199 6.16 -14.95 6.89
N TYR A 200 5.32 -15.88 6.44
CA TYR A 200 5.65 -17.31 6.36
C TYR A 200 6.74 -17.59 5.32
N LEU A 201 6.68 -16.94 4.18
CA LEU A 201 7.71 -17.01 3.14
C LEU A 201 9.06 -16.49 3.67
N MET A 202 9.06 -15.33 4.35
CA MET A 202 10.26 -14.78 5.00
C MET A 202 10.80 -15.73 6.07
N ALA A 203 9.94 -16.28 6.94
CA ALA A 203 10.35 -17.22 7.97
C ALA A 203 10.96 -18.49 7.37
N SER A 204 10.36 -19.03 6.31
CA SER A 204 10.87 -20.22 5.62
C SER A 204 12.22 -19.96 4.97
N LEU A 205 12.39 -18.81 4.33
CA LEU A 205 13.68 -18.38 3.75
C LEU A 205 14.74 -18.21 4.84
N MET A 206 14.43 -17.49 5.93
CA MET A 206 15.34 -17.27 7.04
C MET A 206 15.82 -18.59 7.66
N ALA A 207 14.90 -19.54 7.85
CA ALA A 207 15.23 -20.88 8.33
C ALA A 207 16.16 -21.63 7.35
N GLY A 208 15.84 -21.59 6.05
CA GLY A 208 16.65 -22.23 5.01
C GLY A 208 18.05 -21.63 4.85
N LEU A 209 18.18 -20.32 5.07
CA LEU A 209 19.47 -19.60 5.05
C LEU A 209 20.24 -19.70 6.37
N GLY A 210 19.64 -20.23 7.45
CA GLY A 210 20.26 -20.29 8.77
C GLY A 210 20.48 -18.91 9.38
N MET A 211 19.57 -17.95 9.14
CA MET A 211 19.71 -16.58 9.65
C MET A 211 19.46 -16.55 11.18
N ASP A 212 20.45 -16.07 11.94
CA ASP A 212 20.34 -15.84 13.39
C ASP A 212 19.72 -14.45 13.66
N LYS A 213 18.45 -14.30 13.34
CA LYS A 213 17.66 -13.08 13.54
C LYS A 213 16.22 -13.45 13.90
N ARG A 214 15.54 -12.59 14.64
CA ARG A 214 14.10 -12.74 14.90
C ARG A 214 13.30 -12.07 13.78
N LEU A 215 12.10 -12.58 13.56
CA LEU A 215 11.10 -12.00 12.69
C LEU A 215 9.90 -11.54 13.51
N PHE A 216 9.55 -10.28 13.42
CA PHE A 216 8.37 -9.71 14.05
C PHE A 216 7.31 -9.42 12.98
N LEU A 217 6.12 -9.99 13.17
CA LEU A 217 4.98 -9.78 12.27
C LEU A 217 3.93 -8.95 13.00
N PHE A 218 3.75 -7.71 12.56
CA PHE A 218 2.80 -6.78 13.12
C PHE A 218 1.55 -6.71 12.27
N ASP A 219 0.41 -6.88 12.89
CA ASP A 219 -0.90 -6.66 12.28
C ASP A 219 -1.96 -6.46 13.38
N THR A 220 -3.08 -5.88 13.04
CA THR A 220 -4.23 -5.92 13.94
C THR A 220 -4.64 -7.36 14.24
N PHE A 221 -4.40 -8.27 13.28
CA PHE A 221 -4.86 -9.66 13.29
C PHE A 221 -6.34 -9.77 13.69
N ASP A 222 -7.12 -8.84 13.18
CA ASP A 222 -8.56 -8.74 13.36
C ASP A 222 -9.19 -8.22 12.06
N MET A 223 -9.40 -6.92 11.94
CA MET A 223 -9.85 -6.23 10.73
C MET A 223 -8.96 -5.03 10.45
N PHE A 224 -8.95 -4.60 9.19
CA PHE A 224 -8.30 -3.34 8.83
C PHE A 224 -8.94 -2.21 9.64
N PRO A 225 -8.15 -1.37 10.35
CA PRO A 225 -8.69 -0.36 11.24
C PRO A 225 -9.54 0.67 10.49
N SER A 226 -10.42 1.34 11.22
CA SER A 226 -11.13 2.49 10.68
C SER A 226 -10.18 3.68 10.61
N GLU A 227 -9.86 4.12 9.39
CA GLU A 227 -8.93 5.20 9.17
C GLU A 227 -9.64 6.56 9.13
N PRO A 228 -9.13 7.59 9.84
CA PRO A 228 -9.74 8.90 9.88
C PRO A 228 -9.51 9.71 8.60
N LEU A 229 -8.39 9.48 7.88
CA LEU A 229 -8.06 10.21 6.66
C LEU A 229 -8.86 9.67 5.47
N GLY A 230 -9.45 10.58 4.69
CA GLY A 230 -10.27 10.18 3.54
C GLY A 230 -9.57 9.31 2.51
N ILE A 231 -8.25 9.52 2.30
CA ILE A 231 -7.44 8.73 1.37
C ILE A 231 -7.23 7.29 1.85
N ASP A 232 -7.24 7.06 3.16
CA ASP A 232 -6.97 5.77 3.81
C ASP A 232 -8.23 4.93 4.05
N GLN A 233 -9.44 5.49 3.85
CA GLN A 233 -10.70 4.83 4.17
C GLN A 233 -11.05 3.62 3.29
N PHE A 234 -10.28 3.37 2.25
CA PHE A 234 -10.60 2.35 1.24
C PHE A 234 -10.81 0.95 1.84
N TRP A 235 -9.94 0.52 2.75
CA TRP A 235 -10.00 -0.79 3.40
C TRP A 235 -10.68 -0.81 4.76
N SER A 236 -11.07 0.33 5.32
CA SER A 236 -11.67 0.42 6.65
C SER A 236 -12.75 -0.63 6.89
N GLY A 237 -12.59 -1.43 7.95
CA GLY A 237 -13.52 -2.50 8.33
C GLY A 237 -13.52 -3.71 7.40
N SER A 238 -12.48 -3.90 6.60
CA SER A 238 -12.27 -5.07 5.74
C SER A 238 -11.17 -6.00 6.28
N HIS A 239 -10.81 -7.03 5.54
CA HIS A 239 -9.70 -7.95 5.82
C HIS A 239 -9.78 -8.67 7.17
N PRO A 240 -10.88 -9.40 7.46
CA PRO A 240 -10.99 -10.16 8.71
C PRO A 240 -9.92 -11.28 8.78
N VAL A 241 -9.34 -11.46 9.96
CA VAL A 241 -8.28 -12.44 10.22
C VAL A 241 -8.67 -13.37 11.37
N ASP A 242 -8.47 -14.66 11.17
CA ASP A 242 -8.45 -15.66 12.24
C ASP A 242 -7.02 -15.72 12.83
N PHE A 243 -6.81 -15.03 13.94
CA PHE A 243 -5.50 -14.93 14.57
C PHE A 243 -4.97 -16.29 15.08
N ASP A 244 -5.85 -17.14 15.63
CA ASP A 244 -5.41 -18.45 16.13
C ASP A 244 -4.99 -19.36 14.99
N GLY A 245 -5.70 -19.31 13.86
CA GLY A 245 -5.30 -20.00 12.64
C GLY A 245 -3.97 -19.51 12.09
N VAL A 246 -3.71 -18.20 12.11
CA VAL A 246 -2.40 -17.64 11.73
C VAL A 246 -1.32 -18.14 12.68
N ARG A 247 -1.52 -17.99 13.99
CA ARG A 247 -0.55 -18.41 15.02
C ARG A 247 -0.16 -19.88 14.88
N ALA A 248 -1.11 -20.77 14.60
CA ALA A 248 -0.84 -22.19 14.43
C ALA A 248 0.15 -22.46 13.30
N LYS A 249 0.10 -21.72 12.20
CA LYS A 249 0.98 -21.88 11.04
C LYS A 249 2.44 -21.51 11.34
N PHE A 250 2.67 -20.61 12.30
CA PHE A 250 4.00 -20.16 12.69
C PHE A 250 4.64 -20.98 13.82
N GLY A 251 3.93 -21.93 14.41
CA GLY A 251 4.42 -22.73 15.55
C GLY A 251 5.73 -23.48 15.30
N ARG A 252 6.09 -23.75 14.04
CA ARG A 252 7.36 -24.37 13.64
C ARG A 252 8.57 -23.41 13.62
N PHE A 253 8.35 -22.09 13.75
CA PHE A 253 9.38 -21.08 13.68
C PHE A 253 9.55 -20.37 15.04
N PRO A 254 10.42 -20.87 15.94
CA PRO A 254 10.55 -20.31 17.29
C PRO A 254 11.12 -18.89 17.33
N PHE A 255 11.70 -18.42 16.22
CA PHE A 255 12.23 -17.07 16.08
C PHE A 255 11.20 -16.06 15.57
N VAL A 256 9.95 -16.48 15.28
CA VAL A 256 8.87 -15.59 14.82
C VAL A 256 8.03 -15.13 16.02
N SER A 257 7.76 -13.84 16.07
CA SER A 257 6.87 -13.21 17.04
C SER A 257 5.71 -12.53 16.33
N LEU A 258 4.48 -12.96 16.59
CA LEU A 258 3.26 -12.30 16.13
C LEU A 258 2.87 -11.22 17.12
N VAL A 259 2.81 -9.96 16.68
CA VAL A 259 2.48 -8.80 17.50
C VAL A 259 1.10 -8.29 17.11
N LYS A 260 0.09 -8.77 17.83
CA LYS A 260 -1.32 -8.44 17.57
C LYS A 260 -1.68 -7.06 18.10
N GLY A 261 -2.27 -6.22 17.27
CA GLY A 261 -2.83 -4.91 17.62
C GLY A 261 -2.39 -3.80 16.67
N ASP A 262 -2.92 -2.61 16.88
CA ASP A 262 -2.49 -1.40 16.16
C ASP A 262 -1.01 -1.13 16.48
N PHE A 263 -0.16 -1.21 15.47
CA PHE A 263 1.28 -1.08 15.65
C PHE A 263 1.73 0.33 16.05
N THR A 264 0.90 1.35 15.88
CA THR A 264 1.17 2.68 16.45
C THR A 264 1.22 2.64 17.99
N ARG A 265 0.68 1.59 18.59
CA ARG A 265 0.67 1.34 20.04
C ARG A 265 1.56 0.15 20.44
N THR A 266 1.57 -0.91 19.63
CA THR A 266 2.28 -2.15 19.96
C THR A 266 3.77 -2.12 19.58
N PHE A 267 4.20 -1.21 18.72
CA PHE A 267 5.59 -1.06 18.31
C PHE A 267 6.54 -0.88 19.51
N GLU A 268 6.19 0.01 20.43
CA GLU A 268 7.03 0.30 21.63
C GLU A 268 7.08 -0.89 22.60
N THR A 269 6.00 -1.67 22.67
CA THR A 269 5.93 -2.84 23.58
C THR A 269 6.68 -4.04 23.05
N ALA A 270 6.94 -4.12 21.76
CA ALA A 270 7.71 -5.19 21.13
C ALA A 270 9.22 -5.14 21.47
N ALA A 271 9.68 -4.07 22.14
CA ALA A 271 11.06 -3.88 22.59
C ALA A 271 12.10 -4.07 21.45
N LEU A 272 11.79 -3.62 20.26
CA LEU A 272 12.69 -3.63 19.11
C LEU A 272 13.88 -2.70 19.37
N LYS A 273 15.10 -3.23 19.27
CA LYS A 273 16.32 -2.42 19.49
C LYS A 273 16.85 -1.86 18.17
N LYS A 274 17.06 -2.74 17.21
CA LYS A 274 17.51 -2.42 15.85
C LYS A 274 16.81 -3.33 14.87
N LEU A 275 16.56 -2.81 13.67
CA LEU A 275 16.02 -3.56 12.56
C LEU A 275 17.03 -3.53 11.40
N ALA A 276 17.29 -4.69 10.83
CA ALA A 276 18.11 -4.85 9.63
C ALA A 276 17.26 -4.80 8.36
N PHE A 277 16.02 -5.28 8.45
CA PHE A 277 15.10 -5.31 7.32
C PHE A 277 13.67 -5.03 7.80
N VAL A 278 12.95 -4.23 7.04
CA VAL A 278 11.56 -3.85 7.31
C VAL A 278 10.74 -3.96 6.04
N TYR A 279 9.68 -4.76 6.09
CA TYR A 279 8.70 -4.88 5.02
C TYR A 279 7.43 -4.13 5.44
N VAL A 280 7.04 -3.13 4.66
CA VAL A 280 5.89 -2.25 4.92
C VAL A 280 4.83 -2.53 3.87
N ASP A 281 3.75 -3.16 4.30
CA ASP A 281 2.61 -3.60 3.50
C ASP A 281 1.33 -3.29 4.30
N CYS A 282 1.05 -1.99 4.47
CA CYS A 282 0.01 -1.53 5.40
C CYS A 282 -1.05 -0.61 4.76
N ASP A 283 -1.07 -0.52 3.44
CA ASP A 283 -2.14 0.05 2.61
C ASP A 283 -2.53 1.52 2.87
N ALA A 284 -1.95 2.21 3.86
CA ALA A 284 -2.42 3.51 4.29
C ALA A 284 -1.29 4.55 4.46
N TYR A 285 -1.59 5.82 4.14
CA TYR A 285 -0.68 6.94 4.35
C TYR A 285 -0.25 7.07 5.81
N ARG A 286 -1.23 7.09 6.73
CA ARG A 286 -0.99 7.31 8.15
C ARG A 286 -0.07 6.25 8.74
N SER A 287 -0.32 5.00 8.41
CA SER A 287 0.47 3.87 8.86
C SER A 287 1.90 3.93 8.32
N THR A 288 2.05 4.18 7.02
CA THR A 288 3.35 4.28 6.36
C THR A 288 4.16 5.46 6.88
N ASP A 289 3.56 6.65 7.01
CA ASP A 289 4.22 7.86 7.55
C ASP A 289 4.70 7.64 9.00
N TYR A 290 3.88 7.02 9.84
CA TYR A 290 4.26 6.67 11.20
C TYR A 290 5.51 5.76 11.23
N LEU A 291 5.48 4.67 10.45
CA LEU A 291 6.57 3.70 10.43
C LEU A 291 7.88 4.31 9.91
N ILE A 292 7.81 5.07 8.83
CA ILE A 292 8.99 5.73 8.27
C ILE A 292 9.63 6.65 9.30
N ARG A 293 8.85 7.53 9.94
CA ARG A 293 9.35 8.51 10.92
C ARG A 293 9.87 7.85 12.18
N ARG A 294 9.29 6.73 12.57
CA ARG A 294 9.68 6.02 13.78
C ARG A 294 10.89 5.10 13.58
N ILE A 295 10.98 4.45 12.42
CA ILE A 295 11.97 3.40 12.20
C ILE A 295 13.24 3.94 11.54
N PHE A 296 13.12 4.71 10.48
CA PHE A 296 14.28 5.10 9.67
C PHE A 296 15.35 5.87 10.47
N PRO A 297 15.02 6.88 11.30
CA PRO A 297 16.05 7.64 12.02
C PRO A 297 16.81 6.79 13.04
N ASP A 298 16.09 6.07 13.89
CA ASP A 298 16.63 5.57 15.15
C ASP A 298 16.72 4.04 15.26
N VAL A 299 15.81 3.33 14.59
CA VAL A 299 15.64 1.88 14.74
C VAL A 299 16.27 1.12 13.56
N LEU A 300 16.17 1.63 12.33
CA LEU A 300 16.82 1.02 11.18
C LEU A 300 18.35 1.12 11.33
N ALA A 301 19.03 -0.02 11.29
CA ALA A 301 20.48 -0.06 11.37
C ALA A 301 21.15 0.56 10.13
N PRO A 302 22.39 1.06 10.24
CA PRO A 302 23.19 1.35 9.04
C PRO A 302 23.32 0.10 8.16
N GLY A 303 23.12 0.24 6.85
CA GLY A 303 22.98 -0.88 5.93
C GLY A 303 21.62 -1.59 5.96
N GLY A 304 20.71 -1.16 6.85
CA GLY A 304 19.37 -1.70 6.92
C GLY A 304 18.49 -1.25 5.76
N ILE A 305 17.49 -2.05 5.45
CA ILE A 305 16.63 -1.89 4.27
C ILE A 305 15.17 -1.76 4.70
N MET A 306 14.46 -0.78 4.14
CA MET A 306 13.00 -0.70 4.18
C MET A 306 12.44 -0.95 2.78
N VAL A 307 11.43 -1.80 2.70
CA VAL A 307 10.70 -2.12 1.47
C VAL A 307 9.25 -1.66 1.64
N PHE A 308 8.74 -0.92 0.67
CA PHE A 308 7.35 -0.46 0.63
C PHE A 308 6.63 -1.15 -0.53
N GLU A 309 5.80 -2.12 -0.20
CA GLU A 309 5.12 -2.99 -1.16
C GLU A 309 4.11 -2.20 -1.97
N ASP A 310 3.23 -1.49 -1.30
CA ASP A 310 2.12 -0.74 -1.89
C ASP A 310 2.53 0.46 -2.76
N TYR A 311 3.81 0.84 -2.78
CA TYR A 311 4.26 2.04 -3.49
C TYR A 311 3.93 2.01 -4.98
N GLY A 312 4.11 0.86 -5.63
CA GLY A 312 3.79 0.65 -7.04
C GLY A 312 2.28 0.61 -7.30
N HIS A 313 1.50 0.41 -6.25
CA HIS A 313 0.07 0.21 -6.33
C HIS A 313 -0.63 1.52 -6.70
N ALA A 314 -1.16 1.60 -7.91
CA ALA A 314 -1.77 2.83 -8.46
C ALA A 314 -2.97 3.32 -7.64
N GLN A 315 -3.51 2.49 -6.77
CA GLN A 315 -4.74 2.76 -6.02
C GLN A 315 -4.52 2.96 -4.52
N LEU A 316 -3.28 2.79 -4.05
CA LEU A 316 -2.86 3.02 -2.67
C LEU A 316 -1.90 4.22 -2.60
N LEU A 317 -2.33 5.36 -3.15
CA LEU A 317 -1.50 6.56 -3.26
C LEU A 317 -1.01 7.09 -1.92
N GLY A 318 -1.67 6.76 -0.83
CA GLY A 318 -1.28 7.17 0.51
C GLY A 318 0.15 6.75 0.84
N ASN A 319 0.50 5.50 0.57
CA ASN A 319 1.85 4.97 0.76
C ASN A 319 2.89 5.73 -0.04
N ARG A 320 2.62 5.96 -1.33
CA ARG A 320 3.52 6.71 -2.21
C ARG A 320 3.76 8.13 -1.71
N VAL A 321 2.70 8.81 -1.25
CA VAL A 321 2.82 10.17 -0.72
C VAL A 321 3.67 10.16 0.56
N ALA A 322 3.44 9.24 1.49
CA ALA A 322 4.23 9.13 2.72
C ALA A 322 5.72 8.91 2.43
N VAL A 323 6.03 8.02 1.47
CA VAL A 323 7.42 7.76 1.05
C VAL A 323 8.06 9.02 0.48
N HIS A 324 7.38 9.72 -0.44
CA HIS A 324 7.93 10.95 -1.03
C HIS A 324 8.04 12.09 -0.03
N ASP A 325 7.07 12.29 0.85
CA ASP A 325 7.10 13.37 1.83
C ASP A 325 8.27 13.25 2.82
N PHE A 326 8.76 12.04 3.02
CA PHE A 326 9.88 11.80 3.93
C PHE A 326 11.22 11.63 3.21
N PHE A 327 11.26 10.94 2.08
CA PHE A 327 12.51 10.55 1.44
C PHE A 327 12.93 11.43 0.26
N ASP A 328 12.06 12.28 -0.30
CA ASP A 328 12.46 13.21 -1.36
C ASP A 328 13.63 14.07 -0.90
N ASN A 329 14.74 14.01 -1.62
CA ASN A 329 15.99 14.72 -1.33
C ASN A 329 16.62 14.42 0.05
N ARG A 330 16.23 13.32 0.71
CA ARG A 330 16.80 12.96 2.02
C ARG A 330 18.20 12.38 1.85
N PRO A 331 19.22 12.96 2.53
CA PRO A 331 20.56 12.39 2.54
C PRO A 331 20.63 11.13 3.42
N GLY A 332 21.72 10.37 3.30
CA GLY A 332 21.99 9.20 4.15
C GLY A 332 21.20 7.96 3.76
N CYS A 333 20.62 7.92 2.57
CA CYS A 333 20.02 6.70 2.01
C CYS A 333 20.20 6.60 0.49
N VAL A 334 20.15 5.38 0.00
CA VAL A 334 19.94 5.05 -1.42
C VAL A 334 18.51 4.62 -1.59
N GLN A 335 17.88 5.06 -2.66
CA GLN A 335 16.47 4.82 -2.94
C GLN A 335 16.31 4.35 -4.37
N PHE A 336 15.47 3.34 -4.58
CA PHE A 336 15.15 2.88 -5.94
C PHE A 336 13.79 2.18 -5.98
N PHE A 337 13.19 2.22 -7.15
CA PHE A 337 11.94 1.54 -7.46
C PHE A 337 12.24 0.22 -8.18
N SER A 338 11.75 -0.89 -7.64
CA SER A 338 11.81 -2.18 -8.35
C SER A 338 10.73 -2.22 -9.43
N GLN A 339 11.17 -2.21 -10.68
CA GLN A 339 10.23 -2.37 -11.80
C GLN A 339 9.71 -3.82 -11.93
N PHE A 340 10.29 -4.74 -11.18
CA PHE A 340 9.90 -6.14 -11.21
C PHE A 340 8.72 -6.42 -10.27
N SER A 341 8.83 -6.02 -9.02
CA SER A 341 7.79 -6.20 -8.02
C SER A 341 6.82 -5.02 -7.89
N GLY A 342 7.29 -3.79 -8.16
CA GLY A 342 6.54 -2.58 -7.87
C GLY A 342 6.87 -1.99 -6.49
N CYS A 343 7.71 -2.66 -5.71
CA CYS A 343 8.16 -2.19 -4.41
C CYS A 343 9.10 -0.97 -4.53
N TYR A 344 9.04 -0.09 -3.54
CA TYR A 344 10.05 0.96 -3.36
C TYR A 344 11.00 0.57 -2.24
N ILE A 345 12.29 0.67 -2.52
CA ILE A 345 13.33 0.19 -1.62
C ILE A 345 14.18 1.37 -1.15
N VAL A 346 14.43 1.43 0.15
CA VAL A 346 15.28 2.42 0.78
C VAL A 346 16.34 1.71 1.62
N VAL A 347 17.61 1.98 1.31
CA VAL A 347 18.76 1.46 2.05
C VAL A 347 19.39 2.58 2.85
N LYS A 348 19.46 2.44 4.17
CA LYS A 348 20.11 3.42 5.06
C LYS A 348 21.63 3.29 4.92
N LEU A 349 22.29 4.37 4.54
CA LEU A 349 23.75 4.39 4.44
C LEU A 349 24.41 4.43 5.83
N PRO A 350 25.59 3.85 5.99
CA PRO A 350 26.45 4.12 7.15
C PRO A 350 26.78 5.63 7.18
N VAL A 351 26.63 6.25 8.33
CA VAL A 351 27.02 7.65 8.58
C VAL A 351 28.40 7.64 9.26
#